data_b31fb5a27976df2692e6361d154988aa
#
_entry.id   b31fb5a27976df2692e6361d154988aa
#
_cell.length_a   1.000
_cell.length_b   1.000
_cell.length_c   1.000
_cell.angle_alpha   90.00
_cell.angle_beta   90.00
_cell.angle_gamma   90.00
#
_symmetry.space_group_name_H-M   'P 1'
#
loop_
_entity.id
_entity.type
_entity.pdbx_description
1 polymer ?
#
loop_
_entity_poly.entity_id
_entity_poly.type
_entity_poly.pdbx_seq_one_letter_code
_entity_poly.pdbx_strand_id
1 'polypeptide(L)'
;MSRIIKMVDEIKEYYNLNDTLLASDLGIMQQTIRGWRDGRKPSLPNYNKVKAMYDKMQQEAVDNSIVQRFEALEEKIEKKPYEVEYPEDIEERYFIDETGAIDYVFIYAKERQKEVFKRGLAFERRAEVEQYDKERILLFKLHKWAEEHNGEWEHDLGSSSCRFFIVLRFSVLDEKGFVLSVEENGYYDPFSKLPYFKTEEIAEQFIKEFGDEIKEVLC
;
A
#
# COMPACT_ATOMS: atom_id res chain seq x y z
N MET A 1 -24.18 -37.04 6.17
CA MET A 1 -24.30 -36.48 7.53
C MET A 1 -25.65 -35.81 7.66
N SER A 2 -26.40 -36.06 8.73
CA SER A 2 -27.74 -35.44 8.91
C SER A 2 -27.58 -33.92 9.11
N ARG A 3 -28.49 -33.08 8.55
CA ARG A 3 -28.48 -31.61 8.71
C ARG A 3 -28.42 -31.17 10.17
N ILE A 4 -29.12 -31.90 11.08
CA ILE A 4 -29.08 -31.56 12.50
C ILE A 4 -27.71 -31.77 13.13
N ILE A 5 -26.99 -32.83 12.75
CA ILE A 5 -25.66 -33.09 13.29
C ILE A 5 -24.68 -32.00 12.87
N LYS A 6 -24.79 -31.52 11.64
CA LYS A 6 -23.99 -30.39 11.17
C LYS A 6 -24.24 -29.13 12.02
N MET A 7 -25.49 -28.77 12.27
CA MET A 7 -25.83 -27.63 13.15
C MET A 7 -25.30 -27.82 14.58
N VAL A 8 -25.44 -29.03 15.15
CA VAL A 8 -24.94 -29.36 16.48
C VAL A 8 -23.40 -29.18 16.57
N ASP A 9 -22.68 -29.67 15.57
CA ASP A 9 -21.22 -29.59 15.56
C ASP A 9 -20.75 -28.14 15.37
N GLU A 10 -21.38 -27.35 14.52
CA GLU A 10 -21.10 -25.92 14.34
C GLU A 10 -21.39 -25.10 15.62
N ILE A 11 -22.51 -25.35 16.31
CA ILE A 11 -22.83 -24.70 17.59
C ILE A 11 -21.77 -25.02 18.65
N LYS A 12 -21.37 -26.30 18.73
CA LYS A 12 -20.35 -26.74 19.70
C LYS A 12 -19.00 -26.05 19.45
N GLU A 13 -18.59 -25.95 18.21
CA GLU A 13 -17.35 -25.29 17.82
C GLU A 13 -17.41 -23.80 18.17
N TYR A 14 -18.48 -23.11 17.81
CA TYR A 14 -18.63 -21.68 18.03
C TYR A 14 -18.62 -21.29 19.51
N TYR A 15 -19.40 -22.03 20.36
CA TYR A 15 -19.49 -21.75 21.80
C TYR A 15 -18.50 -22.56 22.65
N ASN A 16 -17.60 -23.31 22.03
CA ASN A 16 -16.65 -24.23 22.69
C ASN A 16 -17.31 -25.21 23.69
N LEU A 17 -18.42 -25.82 23.28
CA LEU A 17 -19.22 -26.71 24.11
C LEU A 17 -18.92 -28.17 23.82
N ASN A 18 -19.11 -29.03 24.86
CA ASN A 18 -19.19 -30.48 24.67
C ASN A 18 -20.68 -30.91 24.56
N ASP A 19 -20.92 -32.20 24.25
CA ASP A 19 -22.28 -32.74 24.09
C ASP A 19 -23.12 -32.61 25.37
N THR A 20 -22.51 -32.65 26.55
CA THR A 20 -23.20 -32.56 27.86
C THR A 20 -23.69 -31.14 28.10
N LEU A 21 -22.82 -30.15 27.89
CA LEU A 21 -23.15 -28.72 28.04
C LEU A 21 -24.19 -28.28 27.00
N LEU A 22 -23.98 -28.65 25.75
CA LEU A 22 -24.96 -28.33 24.70
C LEU A 22 -26.31 -28.97 24.97
N ALA A 23 -26.36 -30.21 25.45
CA ALA A 23 -27.62 -30.87 25.82
C ALA A 23 -28.34 -30.14 26.96
N SER A 24 -27.57 -29.69 27.98
CA SER A 24 -28.08 -28.88 29.08
C SER A 24 -28.68 -27.54 28.56
N ASP A 25 -27.97 -26.83 27.72
CA ASP A 25 -28.40 -25.53 27.16
C ASP A 25 -29.67 -25.67 26.27
N LEU A 26 -29.76 -26.75 25.53
CA LEU A 26 -30.93 -27.10 24.74
C LEU A 26 -32.10 -27.66 25.57
N GLY A 27 -31.88 -27.98 26.84
CA GLY A 27 -32.85 -28.67 27.69
C GLY A 27 -33.30 -30.03 27.13
N ILE A 28 -32.30 -30.86 26.72
CA ILE A 28 -32.50 -32.21 26.22
C ILE A 28 -31.48 -33.17 26.90
N MET A 29 -31.69 -34.47 26.79
CA MET A 29 -30.74 -35.41 27.29
C MET A 29 -29.54 -35.62 26.35
N GLN A 30 -28.32 -35.73 26.85
CA GLN A 30 -27.14 -36.03 26.08
C GLN A 30 -27.25 -37.24 25.14
N GLN A 31 -27.93 -38.29 25.64
CA GLN A 31 -28.24 -39.49 24.84
C GLN A 31 -29.07 -39.19 23.58
N THR A 32 -29.83 -38.09 23.57
CA THR A 32 -30.56 -37.65 22.40
C THR A 32 -29.64 -37.21 21.28
N ILE A 33 -28.58 -36.44 21.61
CA ILE A 33 -27.57 -36.01 20.64
C ILE A 33 -26.81 -37.21 20.10
N ARG A 34 -26.41 -38.18 20.99
CA ARG A 34 -25.76 -39.42 20.58
C ARG A 34 -26.66 -40.22 19.63
N GLY A 35 -27.95 -40.35 19.95
CA GLY A 35 -28.93 -41.04 19.10
C GLY A 35 -29.02 -40.42 17.70
N TRP A 36 -28.89 -39.10 17.57
CA TRP A 36 -28.87 -38.46 16.24
C TRP A 36 -27.58 -38.80 15.46
N ARG A 37 -26.45 -38.93 16.14
CA ARG A 37 -25.19 -39.40 15.52
C ARG A 37 -25.31 -40.85 15.03
N ASP A 38 -26.08 -41.67 15.75
CA ASP A 38 -26.39 -43.05 15.38
C ASP A 38 -27.51 -43.16 14.32
N GLY A 39 -27.95 -42.05 13.75
CA GLY A 39 -28.94 -42.03 12.67
C GLY A 39 -30.38 -41.87 13.06
N ARG A 40 -30.71 -41.72 14.35
CA ARG A 40 -32.07 -41.45 14.81
C ARG A 40 -32.53 -40.08 14.35
N LYS A 41 -33.81 -39.98 13.91
CA LYS A 41 -34.41 -38.71 13.52
C LYS A 41 -34.76 -37.90 14.78
N PRO A 42 -34.46 -36.55 14.79
CA PRO A 42 -34.92 -35.71 15.88
C PRO A 42 -36.45 -35.58 15.89
N SER A 43 -37.03 -35.40 17.06
CA SER A 43 -38.42 -34.94 17.16
C SER A 43 -38.51 -33.46 16.72
N LEU A 44 -39.64 -33.03 16.24
CA LEU A 44 -39.85 -31.64 15.80
C LEU A 44 -39.52 -30.60 16.90
N PRO A 45 -39.92 -30.79 18.18
CA PRO A 45 -39.53 -29.88 19.25
C PRO A 45 -38.04 -29.77 19.44
N ASN A 46 -37.30 -30.89 19.42
CA ASN A 46 -35.86 -30.90 19.60
C ASN A 46 -35.13 -30.29 18.38
N TYR A 47 -35.62 -30.54 17.17
CA TYR A 47 -35.08 -29.90 15.97
C TYR A 47 -35.22 -28.37 16.04
N ASN A 48 -36.40 -27.88 16.47
CA ASN A 48 -36.64 -26.44 16.60
C ASN A 48 -35.74 -25.79 17.66
N LYS A 49 -35.43 -26.47 18.77
CA LYS A 49 -34.49 -25.97 19.77
C LYS A 49 -33.06 -25.80 19.20
N VAL A 50 -32.55 -26.83 18.51
CA VAL A 50 -31.25 -26.76 17.85
C VAL A 50 -31.23 -25.67 16.78
N LYS A 51 -32.31 -25.60 15.98
CA LYS A 51 -32.39 -24.57 14.94
C LYS A 51 -32.38 -23.15 15.52
N ALA A 52 -33.13 -22.89 16.57
CA ALA A 52 -33.17 -21.59 17.23
C ALA A 52 -31.80 -21.16 17.76
N MET A 53 -31.08 -22.08 18.41
CA MET A 53 -29.75 -21.84 18.90
C MET A 53 -28.74 -21.62 17.75
N TYR A 54 -28.87 -22.36 16.66
CA TYR A 54 -28.09 -22.20 15.46
C TYR A 54 -28.31 -20.83 14.76
N ASP A 55 -29.60 -20.44 14.61
CA ASP A 55 -29.94 -19.14 14.02
C ASP A 55 -29.40 -17.98 14.88
N LYS A 56 -29.50 -18.11 16.23
CA LYS A 56 -28.87 -17.15 17.18
C LYS A 56 -27.37 -17.05 17.01
N MET A 57 -26.68 -18.18 16.95
CA MET A 57 -25.23 -18.26 16.72
C MET A 57 -24.84 -17.55 15.41
N GLN A 58 -25.58 -17.78 14.33
CA GLN A 58 -25.33 -17.13 13.04
C GLN A 58 -25.49 -15.61 13.14
N GLN A 59 -26.49 -15.13 13.87
CA GLN A 59 -26.68 -13.69 14.07
C GLN A 59 -25.54 -13.09 14.89
N GLU A 60 -25.15 -13.73 16.00
CA GLU A 60 -24.01 -13.29 16.82
C GLU A 60 -22.68 -13.25 16.03
N ALA A 61 -22.47 -14.22 15.15
CA ALA A 61 -21.27 -14.26 14.29
C ALA A 61 -21.24 -13.09 13.31
N VAL A 62 -22.39 -12.71 12.74
CA VAL A 62 -22.52 -11.55 11.85
C VAL A 62 -22.28 -10.25 12.64
N ASP A 63 -22.93 -10.11 13.81
CA ASP A 63 -22.79 -8.91 14.65
C ASP A 63 -21.35 -8.71 15.09
N ASN A 64 -20.65 -9.77 15.53
CA ASN A 64 -19.23 -9.72 15.89
C ASN A 64 -18.33 -9.32 14.69
N SER A 65 -18.64 -9.84 13.50
CA SER A 65 -17.91 -9.47 12.29
C SER A 65 -18.08 -7.98 11.95
N ILE A 66 -19.28 -7.43 12.17
CA ILE A 66 -19.55 -6.01 11.97
C ILE A 66 -18.78 -5.17 12.98
N VAL A 67 -18.83 -5.53 14.26
CA VAL A 67 -18.09 -4.83 15.33
C VAL A 67 -16.60 -4.79 15.00
N GLN A 68 -15.97 -5.91 14.65
CA GLN A 68 -14.56 -5.96 14.28
C GLN A 68 -14.21 -5.06 13.09
N ARG A 69 -15.13 -4.96 12.10
CA ARG A 69 -14.93 -4.05 10.96
C ARG A 69 -15.02 -2.59 11.37
N PHE A 70 -15.93 -2.25 12.29
CA PHE A 70 -16.05 -0.89 12.83
C PHE A 70 -14.80 -0.52 13.62
N GLU A 71 -14.31 -1.37 14.52
CA GLU A 71 -13.09 -1.16 15.29
C GLU A 71 -11.87 -0.95 14.37
N ALA A 72 -11.74 -1.77 13.32
CA ALA A 72 -10.67 -1.63 12.33
C ALA A 72 -10.79 -0.35 11.48
N LEU A 73 -12.00 0.18 11.28
CA LEU A 73 -12.22 1.46 10.61
C LEU A 73 -11.92 2.63 11.54
N GLU A 74 -12.33 2.56 12.80
CA GLU A 74 -12.02 3.55 13.83
C GLU A 74 -10.50 3.69 14.01
N GLU A 75 -9.77 2.57 14.12
CA GLU A 75 -8.30 2.58 14.18
C GLU A 75 -7.66 3.25 12.96
N LYS A 76 -8.22 3.08 11.77
CA LYS A 76 -7.75 3.78 10.56
C LYS A 76 -8.05 5.27 10.57
N ILE A 77 -9.19 5.68 11.13
CA ILE A 77 -9.61 7.09 11.22
C ILE A 77 -8.77 7.82 12.28
N GLU A 78 -8.43 7.14 13.38
CA GLU A 78 -7.61 7.72 14.44
C GLU A 78 -6.12 7.89 14.06
N LYS A 79 -5.63 7.19 13.04
CA LYS A 79 -4.28 7.42 12.50
C LYS A 79 -4.25 8.78 11.80
N LYS A 80 -3.84 9.81 12.55
CA LYS A 80 -3.55 11.11 11.94
C LYS A 80 -2.50 10.91 10.85
N PRO A 81 -2.69 11.53 9.68
CA PRO A 81 -1.66 11.57 8.66
C PRO A 81 -0.36 12.11 9.28
N TYR A 82 0.76 11.55 8.86
CA TYR A 82 2.05 12.12 9.25
C TYR A 82 2.13 13.56 8.75
N GLU A 83 2.33 14.49 9.66
CA GLU A 83 2.58 15.89 9.32
C GLU A 83 4.02 16.23 9.69
N VAL A 84 4.73 16.84 8.78
CA VAL A 84 6.10 17.32 9.02
C VAL A 84 6.00 18.53 9.95
N GLU A 85 6.73 18.47 11.08
CA GLU A 85 6.76 19.58 12.02
C GLU A 85 7.36 20.82 11.37
N TYR A 86 6.71 21.97 11.60
CA TYR A 86 7.17 23.25 11.08
C TYR A 86 8.37 23.74 11.92
N PRO A 87 9.55 23.95 11.31
CA PRO A 87 10.75 24.29 12.04
C PRO A 87 10.73 25.73 12.54
N GLU A 88 11.33 25.95 13.70
CA GLU A 88 11.45 27.30 14.29
C GLU A 88 12.38 28.20 13.47
N ASP A 89 13.38 27.60 12.81
CA ASP A 89 14.42 28.27 12.01
C ASP A 89 14.04 28.49 10.54
N ILE A 90 12.78 28.36 10.17
CA ILE A 90 12.34 28.43 8.77
C ILE A 90 12.81 29.71 8.05
N GLU A 91 12.91 30.82 8.77
CA GLU A 91 13.33 32.09 8.20
C GLU A 91 14.79 32.11 7.75
N GLU A 92 15.62 31.24 8.32
CA GLU A 92 17.05 31.10 8.00
C GLU A 92 17.30 30.11 6.86
N ARG A 93 16.24 29.41 6.39
CA ARG A 93 16.36 28.40 5.34
C ARG A 93 16.37 29.02 3.94
N TYR A 94 17.03 28.31 3.06
CA TYR A 94 17.11 28.64 1.64
C TYR A 94 15.92 28.07 0.89
N PHE A 95 15.51 28.73 -0.19
CA PHE A 95 14.56 28.20 -1.15
C PHE A 95 14.99 28.58 -2.56
N ILE A 96 14.37 27.92 -3.54
CA ILE A 96 14.52 28.26 -4.96
C ILE A 96 13.17 28.70 -5.51
N ASP A 97 13.16 29.76 -6.29
CA ASP A 97 11.98 30.23 -6.96
C ASP A 97 11.77 29.56 -8.34
N GLU A 98 10.72 29.94 -9.03
CA GLU A 98 10.36 29.41 -10.35
C GLU A 98 11.36 29.77 -11.45
N THR A 99 12.21 30.76 -11.23
CA THR A 99 13.23 31.20 -12.19
C THR A 99 14.62 30.57 -11.93
N GLY A 100 14.76 29.84 -10.82
CA GLY A 100 16.04 29.27 -10.39
C GLY A 100 16.84 30.18 -9.47
N ALA A 101 16.29 31.32 -9.03
CA ALA A 101 16.96 32.19 -8.08
C ALA A 101 16.88 31.60 -6.66
N ILE A 102 18.01 31.56 -5.97
CA ILE A 102 18.13 31.06 -4.60
C ILE A 102 18.15 32.22 -3.64
N ASP A 103 17.22 32.20 -2.67
CA ASP A 103 17.09 33.24 -1.63
C ASP A 103 16.67 32.61 -0.30
N TYR A 104 16.52 33.45 0.73
CA TYR A 104 16.06 33.02 2.05
C TYR A 104 14.55 33.05 2.16
N VAL A 105 13.99 32.09 2.93
CA VAL A 105 12.54 31.98 3.15
C VAL A 105 11.96 33.19 3.89
N PHE A 106 12.75 33.93 4.65
CA PHE A 106 12.30 35.10 5.43
C PHE A 106 11.66 36.22 4.59
N ILE A 107 11.95 36.28 3.30
CA ILE A 107 11.33 37.28 2.39
C ILE A 107 9.83 37.11 2.24
N TYR A 108 9.31 35.94 2.61
CA TYR A 108 7.89 35.63 2.51
C TYR A 108 7.13 35.89 3.82
N ALA A 109 5.84 36.22 3.69
CA ALA A 109 4.92 36.20 4.82
C ALA A 109 4.80 34.79 5.42
N LYS A 110 4.47 34.68 6.72
CA LYS A 110 4.44 33.41 7.47
C LYS A 110 3.58 32.32 6.81
N GLU A 111 2.47 32.68 6.19
CA GLU A 111 1.61 31.73 5.49
C GLU A 111 2.33 31.12 4.30
N ARG A 112 3.06 31.92 3.52
CA ARG A 112 3.84 31.45 2.38
C ARG A 112 5.08 30.67 2.80
N GLN A 113 5.72 31.04 3.90
CA GLN A 113 6.81 30.26 4.49
C GLN A 113 6.35 28.83 4.79
N LYS A 114 5.15 28.66 5.39
CA LYS A 114 4.55 27.35 5.64
C LYS A 114 4.28 26.58 4.37
N GLU A 115 3.79 27.21 3.32
CA GLU A 115 3.54 26.56 2.04
C GLU A 115 4.84 26.12 1.36
N VAL A 116 5.89 26.95 1.36
CA VAL A 116 7.23 26.59 0.84
C VAL A 116 7.78 25.38 1.57
N PHE A 117 7.67 25.36 2.91
CA PHE A 117 8.11 24.25 3.73
C PHE A 117 7.31 22.97 3.46
N LYS A 118 5.98 23.02 3.47
CA LYS A 118 5.11 21.87 3.20
C LYS A 118 5.34 21.23 1.83
N ARG A 119 5.78 22.02 0.86
CA ARG A 119 6.15 21.54 -0.48
C ARG A 119 7.56 20.95 -0.55
N GLY A 120 8.32 20.93 0.57
CA GLY A 120 9.68 20.47 0.60
C GLY A 120 10.67 21.39 -0.14
N LEU A 121 10.35 22.70 -0.23
CA LEU A 121 11.15 23.69 -0.96
C LEU A 121 11.98 24.59 -0.01
N ALA A 122 12.03 24.27 1.27
CA ALA A 122 12.84 24.97 2.28
C ALA A 122 14.00 24.07 2.73
N PHE A 123 15.23 24.49 2.51
CA PHE A 123 16.46 23.73 2.71
C PHE A 123 17.35 24.37 3.76
N GLU A 124 18.06 23.57 4.53
CA GLU A 124 19.00 24.08 5.54
C GLU A 124 20.25 24.69 4.92
N ARG A 125 20.71 24.13 3.81
CA ARG A 125 21.95 24.53 3.16
C ARG A 125 21.72 24.91 1.72
N ARG A 126 22.43 25.95 1.28
CA ARG A 126 22.39 26.40 -0.13
C ARG A 126 22.76 25.29 -1.11
N ALA A 127 23.73 24.45 -0.77
CA ALA A 127 24.16 23.33 -1.62
C ALA A 127 23.02 22.31 -1.85
N GLU A 128 22.12 22.14 -0.89
CA GLU A 128 20.96 21.26 -1.05
C GLU A 128 19.95 21.83 -2.05
N VAL A 129 19.77 23.15 -2.06
CA VAL A 129 18.92 23.83 -3.04
C VAL A 129 19.51 23.66 -4.44
N GLU A 130 20.81 23.89 -4.58
CA GLU A 130 21.51 23.76 -5.87
C GLU A 130 21.42 22.32 -6.40
N GLN A 131 21.57 21.33 -5.52
CA GLN A 131 21.41 19.92 -5.88
C GLN A 131 19.98 19.60 -6.28
N TYR A 132 18.99 20.03 -5.50
CA TYR A 132 17.57 19.86 -5.79
C TYR A 132 17.21 20.45 -7.17
N ASP A 133 17.69 21.63 -7.49
CA ASP A 133 17.40 22.26 -8.79
C ASP A 133 18.03 21.49 -9.96
N LYS A 134 19.27 21.03 -9.82
CA LYS A 134 19.91 20.16 -10.82
C LYS A 134 19.10 18.89 -11.05
N GLU A 135 18.68 18.21 -9.97
CA GLU A 135 17.83 17.02 -10.07
C GLU A 135 16.51 17.31 -10.78
N ARG A 136 15.84 18.40 -10.43
CA ARG A 136 14.56 18.81 -11.02
C ARG A 136 14.68 19.08 -12.52
N ILE A 137 15.71 19.82 -12.91
CA ILE A 137 16.00 20.15 -14.32
C ILE A 137 16.31 18.88 -15.10
N LEU A 138 17.17 18.02 -14.55
CA LEU A 138 17.52 16.75 -15.19
C LEU A 138 16.28 15.88 -15.37
N LEU A 139 15.51 15.63 -14.32
CA LEU A 139 14.30 14.79 -14.39
C LEU A 139 13.30 15.32 -15.43
N PHE A 140 13.10 16.64 -15.49
CA PHE A 140 12.24 17.24 -16.53
C PHE A 140 12.76 16.93 -17.94
N LYS A 141 14.07 17.12 -18.19
CA LYS A 141 14.72 16.81 -19.46
C LYS A 141 14.56 15.34 -19.84
N LEU A 142 14.80 14.43 -18.88
CA LEU A 142 14.69 12.98 -19.07
C LEU A 142 13.28 12.54 -19.44
N HIS A 143 12.27 13.07 -18.74
CA HIS A 143 10.87 12.78 -19.06
C HIS A 143 10.45 13.33 -20.42
N LYS A 144 10.87 14.53 -20.78
CA LYS A 144 10.60 15.10 -22.11
C LYS A 144 11.21 14.29 -23.24
N TRP A 145 12.47 13.88 -23.08
CA TRP A 145 13.11 13.00 -24.04
C TRP A 145 12.35 11.66 -24.21
N ALA A 146 11.92 11.05 -23.10
CA ALA A 146 11.16 9.81 -23.13
C ALA A 146 9.79 9.98 -23.80
N GLU A 147 9.07 11.08 -23.54
CA GLU A 147 7.81 11.39 -24.23
C GLU A 147 8.01 11.47 -25.76
N GLU A 148 9.06 12.16 -26.22
CA GLU A 148 9.38 12.28 -27.65
C GLU A 148 9.70 10.95 -28.32
N HIS A 149 10.46 10.06 -27.65
CA HIS A 149 10.90 8.78 -28.21
C HIS A 149 9.87 7.67 -28.06
N ASN A 150 9.04 7.68 -27.01
CA ASN A 150 7.92 6.76 -26.85
C ASN A 150 6.75 7.10 -27.81
N GLY A 151 6.65 8.33 -28.31
CA GLY A 151 5.55 8.79 -29.15
C GLY A 151 4.22 8.81 -28.42
N GLU A 152 3.17 8.27 -29.04
CA GLU A 152 1.82 8.20 -28.44
C GLU A 152 1.66 7.07 -27.39
N TRP A 153 2.75 6.36 -27.05
CA TRP A 153 2.68 5.31 -26.03
C TRP A 153 2.58 5.93 -24.64
N GLU A 154 1.51 5.61 -23.94
CA GLU A 154 1.30 5.98 -22.55
C GLU A 154 1.53 4.80 -21.63
N HIS A 155 2.19 5.04 -20.52
CA HIS A 155 2.39 4.06 -19.48
C HIS A 155 1.11 3.87 -18.66
N ASP A 156 0.46 2.71 -18.82
CA ASP A 156 -0.70 2.32 -18.02
C ASP A 156 -0.26 1.36 -16.89
N LEU A 157 -0.37 1.82 -15.64
CA LEU A 157 -0.05 1.04 -14.43
C LEU A 157 -0.90 -0.22 -14.26
N GLY A 158 -2.06 -0.30 -14.91
CA GLY A 158 -2.98 -1.44 -14.88
C GLY A 158 -2.79 -2.44 -16.01
N SER A 159 -1.95 -2.12 -16.99
CA SER A 159 -1.75 -2.93 -18.20
C SER A 159 -0.73 -4.04 -17.97
N SER A 160 -1.00 -5.22 -18.55
CA SER A 160 -0.03 -6.32 -18.64
C SER A 160 0.98 -6.15 -19.79
N SER A 161 1.03 -4.97 -20.43
CA SER A 161 1.99 -4.70 -21.51
C SER A 161 3.41 -4.61 -20.93
N CYS A 162 4.36 -5.23 -21.64
CA CYS A 162 5.77 -5.13 -21.33
C CYS A 162 6.22 -3.66 -21.40
N ARG A 163 7.00 -3.25 -20.42
CA ARG A 163 7.60 -1.94 -20.33
C ARG A 163 9.03 -2.07 -19.83
N PHE A 164 9.86 -1.19 -20.29
CA PHE A 164 11.28 -1.16 -19.94
C PHE A 164 11.55 0.02 -19.00
N PHE A 165 12.42 -0.18 -18.04
CA PHE A 165 12.81 0.85 -17.08
C PHE A 165 14.29 0.73 -16.71
N ILE A 166 14.84 1.81 -16.20
CA ILE A 166 16.24 1.89 -15.84
C ILE A 166 16.40 1.56 -14.36
N VAL A 167 17.33 0.67 -14.06
CA VAL A 167 17.75 0.35 -12.70
C VAL A 167 19.22 0.70 -12.49
N LEU A 168 19.53 1.17 -11.29
CA LEU A 168 20.87 1.40 -10.83
C LEU A 168 21.34 0.16 -10.04
N ARG A 169 22.39 -0.49 -10.50
CA ARG A 169 22.98 -1.65 -9.83
C ARG A 169 24.38 -1.35 -9.33
N PHE A 170 24.69 -1.84 -8.15
CA PHE A 170 26.07 -1.81 -7.69
C PHE A 170 26.91 -2.82 -8.49
N SER A 171 28.04 -2.38 -9.04
CA SER A 171 28.99 -3.22 -9.77
C SER A 171 30.40 -2.99 -9.25
N VAL A 172 31.04 -4.05 -8.80
CA VAL A 172 32.47 -4.04 -8.39
C VAL A 172 33.43 -3.85 -9.56
N LEU A 173 32.94 -3.95 -10.81
CA LEU A 173 33.73 -3.82 -12.03
C LEU A 173 33.74 -2.41 -12.61
N ASP A 174 32.83 -1.55 -12.12
CA ASP A 174 32.76 -0.14 -12.54
C ASP A 174 33.55 0.73 -11.56
N GLU A 175 34.37 1.64 -12.07
CA GLU A 175 35.23 2.54 -11.26
C GLU A 175 34.38 3.41 -10.29
N LYS A 176 33.14 3.76 -10.65
CA LYS A 176 32.19 4.51 -9.81
C LYS A 176 31.31 3.60 -8.94
N GLY A 177 31.41 2.26 -9.09
CA GLY A 177 30.66 1.31 -8.31
C GLY A 177 29.18 1.14 -8.74
N PHE A 178 28.70 1.87 -9.74
CA PHE A 178 27.30 1.83 -10.17
C PHE A 178 27.17 1.71 -11.70
N VAL A 179 26.26 0.83 -12.13
CA VAL A 179 25.92 0.60 -13.55
C VAL A 179 24.42 0.77 -13.72
N LEU A 180 24.04 1.52 -14.75
CA LEU A 180 22.65 1.58 -15.22
C LEU A 180 22.41 0.41 -16.17
N SER A 181 21.30 -0.28 -15.97
CA SER A 181 20.85 -1.36 -16.84
C SER A 181 19.36 -1.24 -17.14
N VAL A 182 18.95 -1.77 -18.29
CA VAL A 182 17.55 -1.88 -18.66
C VAL A 182 16.97 -3.14 -18.03
N GLU A 183 15.78 -3.04 -17.47
CA GLU A 183 14.97 -4.19 -17.05
C GLU A 183 13.59 -4.12 -17.67
N GLU A 184 13.05 -5.31 -17.98
CA GLU A 184 11.69 -5.49 -18.45
C GLU A 184 10.78 -5.84 -17.28
N ASN A 185 9.61 -5.19 -17.20
CA ASN A 185 8.61 -5.52 -16.19
C ASN A 185 7.21 -5.66 -16.79
N GLY A 186 6.58 -6.84 -16.56
CA GLY A 186 5.20 -7.13 -16.93
C GLY A 186 4.22 -7.16 -15.75
N TYR A 187 4.70 -7.31 -14.49
CA TYR A 187 3.84 -7.58 -13.32
C TYR A 187 4.07 -6.67 -12.11
N TYR A 188 5.21 -6.00 -12.01
CA TYR A 188 5.54 -5.14 -10.88
C TYR A 188 6.03 -3.80 -11.38
N ASP A 189 5.41 -2.72 -10.91
CA ASP A 189 5.86 -1.36 -11.18
C ASP A 189 6.82 -0.92 -10.07
N PRO A 190 8.14 -0.89 -10.32
CA PRO A 190 9.03 -0.23 -9.40
C PRO A 190 8.70 1.26 -9.40
N PHE A 191 8.53 1.84 -8.22
CA PHE A 191 8.31 3.27 -8.08
C PHE A 191 9.61 3.99 -8.47
N SER A 192 9.73 4.38 -9.74
CA SER A 192 10.92 5.01 -10.30
C SER A 192 10.72 6.50 -10.54
N LYS A 193 11.76 7.31 -10.23
CA LYS A 193 11.81 8.72 -10.66
C LYS A 193 12.12 8.86 -12.15
N LEU A 194 12.72 7.84 -12.75
CA LEU A 194 13.06 7.81 -14.17
C LEU A 194 11.87 7.35 -15.02
N PRO A 195 11.80 7.78 -16.28
CA PRO A 195 10.71 7.40 -17.17
C PRO A 195 10.73 5.91 -17.53
N TYR A 196 9.56 5.42 -17.98
CA TYR A 196 9.41 4.12 -18.61
C TYR A 196 9.54 4.23 -20.13
N PHE A 197 9.90 3.12 -20.76
CA PHE A 197 10.12 3.07 -22.19
C PHE A 197 9.30 1.95 -22.85
N LYS A 198 8.88 2.23 -24.08
CA LYS A 198 8.08 1.30 -24.88
C LYS A 198 8.89 0.08 -25.33
N THR A 199 10.17 0.25 -25.61
CA THR A 199 11.07 -0.81 -26.07
C THR A 199 12.43 -0.74 -25.38
N GLU A 200 13.14 -1.88 -25.39
CA GLU A 200 14.49 -1.99 -24.83
C GLU A 200 15.48 -1.07 -25.54
N GLU A 201 15.39 -0.97 -26.88
CA GLU A 201 16.30 -0.14 -27.68
C GLU A 201 16.21 1.34 -27.32
N ILE A 202 14.98 1.86 -27.03
CA ILE A 202 14.79 3.24 -26.57
C ILE A 202 15.42 3.42 -25.20
N ALA A 203 15.25 2.45 -24.30
CA ALA A 203 15.83 2.49 -22.95
C ALA A 203 17.37 2.42 -22.99
N GLU A 204 17.96 1.61 -23.86
CA GLU A 204 19.41 1.55 -24.08
C GLU A 204 19.95 2.85 -24.67
N GLN A 205 19.25 3.45 -25.63
CA GLN A 205 19.61 4.75 -26.19
C GLN A 205 19.58 5.83 -25.13
N PHE A 206 18.58 5.83 -24.25
CA PHE A 206 18.49 6.74 -23.11
C PHE A 206 19.69 6.62 -22.17
N ILE A 207 20.08 5.39 -21.80
CA ILE A 207 21.30 5.18 -20.98
C ILE A 207 22.54 5.71 -21.67
N LYS A 208 22.69 5.47 -22.98
CA LYS A 208 23.84 5.93 -23.76
C LYS A 208 23.92 7.45 -23.79
N GLU A 209 22.78 8.14 -23.83
CA GLU A 209 22.73 9.61 -23.91
C GLU A 209 22.86 10.28 -22.56
N PHE A 210 22.21 9.75 -21.52
CA PHE A 210 22.09 10.42 -20.21
C PHE A 210 22.75 9.66 -19.05
N GLY A 211 23.32 8.49 -19.27
CA GLY A 211 23.80 7.63 -18.19
C GLY A 211 24.85 8.29 -17.29
N ASP A 212 25.76 9.07 -17.86
CA ASP A 212 26.79 9.77 -17.08
C ASP A 212 26.19 10.94 -16.29
N GLU A 213 25.27 11.71 -16.88
CA GLU A 213 24.56 12.82 -16.22
C GLU A 213 23.67 12.32 -15.07
N ILE A 214 22.99 11.18 -15.26
CA ILE A 214 22.20 10.52 -14.22
C ILE A 214 23.08 10.10 -13.04
N LYS A 215 24.22 9.47 -13.32
CA LYS A 215 25.18 9.06 -12.27
C LYS A 215 25.78 10.24 -11.52
N GLU A 216 25.98 11.37 -12.18
CA GLU A 216 26.55 12.57 -11.55
C GLU A 216 25.54 13.27 -10.64
N VAL A 217 24.27 13.36 -11.06
CA VAL A 217 23.26 14.19 -10.41
C VAL A 217 22.38 13.40 -9.44
N LEU A 218 22.06 12.12 -9.74
CA LEU A 218 21.10 11.33 -8.96
C LEU A 218 21.79 10.27 -8.07
N CYS A 219 23.08 10.01 -8.20
CA CYS A 219 23.83 9.03 -7.43
C CYS A 219 24.97 9.65 -6.66
#